data_de244bc3cfb6040b4d2ff8552f8b1989
#
_entry.id   de244bc3cfb6040b4d2ff8552f8b1989
#
_cell.length_a   1.000
_cell.length_b   1.000
_cell.length_c   1.000
_cell.angle_alpha   90.00
_cell.angle_beta   90.00
_cell.angle_gamma   90.00
#
_symmetry.space_group_name_H-M   'P 1'
#
loop_
_entity.id
_entity.type
_entity.pdbx_description
1 polymer ?
#
loop_
_entity_poly.entity_id
_entity_poly.type
_entity_poly.pdbx_seq_one_letter_code
_entity_poly.pdbx_strand_id
1 'polypeptide(L)'
;MEILFKMFDDTASILQEELSCTYLEALIETGENLFHDKIQQDSLNDIAKQRLQRKYADISLSSFSNEDIRKSYQLAILKGMKGHTQANHQMTPDSIGIIISYLTSKFLGERSSLTIMDPAVGTGNLLSTIINTFNDRMDVQAFGVEVDELLIKLAYVGANLLQQQTEFFHQDALESLFIDPVDLVVADLPVGYYPNDIQAAKYKLHRTNGHAYAHHLFIEQSIKHSKEGGYLFFLIPNGLFESEEAPKLHEYLKDTVYIQGILQLPLTIFKNQNAAKSILILQKQKPGLEPPKEVLLASVPKLTNKVAMDKMMAGIEKWFMENK
;
A
#
# COMPACT_ATOMS: atom_id res chain seq x y z
N MET A 1 -18.09 11.39 5.77
CA MET A 1 -17.53 10.83 4.53
C MET A 1 -18.11 11.45 3.27
N GLU A 2 -19.44 11.43 2.99
CA GLU A 2 -20.04 12.02 1.76
C GLU A 2 -19.76 13.53 1.59
N ILE A 3 -19.87 14.29 2.66
CA ILE A 3 -19.61 15.75 2.67
C ILE A 3 -18.13 16.03 2.33
N LEU A 4 -17.21 15.29 2.91
CA LEU A 4 -15.77 15.41 2.61
C LEU A 4 -15.45 15.05 1.16
N PHE A 5 -15.98 13.93 0.67
CA PHE A 5 -15.81 13.55 -0.74
C PHE A 5 -16.31 14.64 -1.68
N LYS A 6 -17.51 15.20 -1.39
CA LYS A 6 -18.07 16.27 -2.21
C LYS A 6 -17.19 17.52 -2.18
N MET A 7 -16.62 17.88 -1.03
CA MET A 7 -15.68 19.00 -0.93
C MET A 7 -14.43 18.75 -1.79
N PHE A 8 -13.77 17.58 -1.65
CA PHE A 8 -12.62 17.23 -2.49
C PHE A 8 -12.97 17.29 -3.97
N ASP A 9 -14.13 16.76 -4.34
CA ASP A 9 -14.59 16.71 -5.72
C ASP A 9 -14.89 18.07 -6.31
N ASP A 10 -15.65 18.89 -5.58
CA ASP A 10 -16.02 20.25 -6.02
C ASP A 10 -14.77 21.15 -6.17
N THR A 11 -13.83 21.09 -5.20
CA THR A 11 -12.64 21.95 -5.21
C THR A 11 -11.62 21.48 -6.25
N ALA A 12 -11.41 20.17 -6.40
CA ALA A 12 -10.58 19.64 -7.49
C ALA A 12 -11.15 19.98 -8.87
N SER A 13 -12.49 19.95 -9.04
CA SER A 13 -13.11 20.33 -10.31
C SER A 13 -12.91 21.81 -10.63
N ILE A 14 -12.99 22.71 -9.63
CA ILE A 14 -12.69 24.13 -9.82
C ILE A 14 -11.23 24.32 -10.24
N LEU A 15 -10.29 23.69 -9.53
CA LEU A 15 -8.86 23.81 -9.83
C LEU A 15 -8.50 23.20 -11.17
N GLN A 16 -9.14 22.08 -11.56
CA GLN A 16 -8.96 21.46 -12.87
C GLN A 16 -9.32 22.41 -14.02
N GLU A 17 -10.45 23.12 -13.91
CA GLU A 17 -10.89 24.09 -14.91
C GLU A 17 -9.94 25.30 -14.99
N GLU A 18 -9.61 25.89 -13.83
CA GLU A 18 -8.83 27.13 -13.77
C GLU A 18 -7.35 26.93 -14.11
N LEU A 19 -6.76 25.77 -13.73
CA LEU A 19 -5.35 25.47 -13.98
C LEU A 19 -5.12 24.69 -15.29
N SER A 20 -6.20 24.25 -15.98
CA SER A 20 -6.12 23.42 -17.19
C SER A 20 -5.26 22.15 -16.97
N CYS A 21 -5.37 21.53 -15.82
CA CYS A 21 -4.63 20.31 -15.44
C CYS A 21 -5.55 19.08 -15.36
N THR A 22 -5.00 17.92 -15.05
CA THR A 22 -5.81 16.72 -14.81
C THR A 22 -6.56 16.80 -13.47
N TYR A 23 -7.63 16.02 -13.34
CA TYR A 23 -8.38 15.97 -12.08
C TYR A 23 -7.50 15.49 -10.89
N LEU A 24 -6.57 14.54 -11.12
CA LEU A 24 -5.69 14.06 -10.06
C LEU A 24 -4.65 15.10 -9.65
N GLU A 25 -4.11 15.87 -10.59
CA GLU A 25 -3.25 17.03 -10.26
C GLU A 25 -4.03 18.10 -9.48
N ALA A 26 -5.25 18.43 -9.90
CA ALA A 26 -6.12 19.34 -9.17
C ALA A 26 -6.50 18.83 -7.77
N LEU A 27 -6.61 17.51 -7.59
CA LEU A 27 -6.86 16.89 -6.28
C LEU A 27 -5.64 17.01 -5.34
N ILE A 28 -4.43 16.92 -5.88
CA ILE A 28 -3.19 17.23 -5.14
C ILE A 28 -3.23 18.65 -4.64
N GLU A 29 -3.48 19.62 -5.53
CA GLU A 29 -3.58 21.05 -5.19
C GLU A 29 -4.67 21.32 -4.13
N THR A 30 -5.81 20.63 -4.23
CA THR A 30 -6.87 20.69 -3.21
C THR A 30 -6.36 20.22 -1.84
N GLY A 31 -5.66 19.10 -1.79
CA GLY A 31 -5.12 18.56 -0.55
C GLY A 31 -4.04 19.47 0.07
N GLU A 32 -3.15 20.01 -0.75
CA GLU A 32 -2.14 21.00 -0.30
C GLU A 32 -2.81 22.25 0.28
N ASN A 33 -3.86 22.78 -0.36
CA ASN A 33 -4.60 23.92 0.15
C ASN A 33 -5.22 23.64 1.52
N LEU A 34 -5.78 22.44 1.71
CA LEU A 34 -6.37 22.03 2.97
C LEU A 34 -5.33 21.82 4.07
N PHE A 35 -4.19 21.22 3.72
CA PHE A 35 -3.11 20.98 4.68
C PHE A 35 -2.49 22.29 5.17
N HIS A 36 -2.27 23.26 4.26
CA HIS A 36 -1.69 24.57 4.59
C HIS A 36 -2.73 25.60 5.07
N ASP A 37 -4.01 25.25 5.10
CA ASP A 37 -5.12 26.17 5.40
C ASP A 37 -5.05 27.47 4.56
N LYS A 38 -4.63 27.34 3.30
CA LYS A 38 -4.39 28.46 2.39
C LYS A 38 -4.42 28.01 0.94
N ILE A 39 -5.03 28.81 0.06
CA ILE A 39 -4.95 28.64 -1.39
C ILE A 39 -3.52 28.96 -1.84
N GLN A 40 -2.81 27.97 -2.37
CA GLN A 40 -1.40 28.06 -2.75
C GLN A 40 -1.19 28.61 -4.18
N GLN A 41 -2.23 28.58 -5.02
CA GLN A 41 -2.14 28.88 -6.44
C GLN A 41 -2.29 30.41 -6.68
N ASP A 42 -1.18 31.11 -6.88
CA ASP A 42 -1.16 32.57 -7.13
C ASP A 42 -1.82 32.95 -8.45
N SER A 43 -1.79 32.07 -9.46
CA SER A 43 -2.34 32.31 -10.81
C SER A 43 -3.87 32.35 -10.89
N LEU A 44 -4.58 31.93 -9.84
CA LEU A 44 -6.04 31.92 -9.83
C LEU A 44 -6.60 33.35 -9.75
N ASN A 45 -7.68 33.58 -10.50
CA ASN A 45 -8.44 34.80 -10.43
C ASN A 45 -9.22 34.91 -9.11
N ASP A 46 -9.66 36.14 -8.76
CA ASP A 46 -10.35 36.39 -7.49
C ASP A 46 -11.67 35.64 -7.34
N ILE A 47 -12.37 35.38 -8.46
CA ILE A 47 -13.64 34.65 -8.44
C ILE A 47 -13.40 33.20 -8.06
N ALA A 48 -12.38 32.55 -8.67
CA ALA A 48 -11.99 31.18 -8.34
C ALA A 48 -11.53 31.05 -6.88
N LYS A 49 -10.69 32.00 -6.43
CA LYS A 49 -10.24 32.05 -5.01
C LYS A 49 -11.43 32.15 -4.05
N GLN A 50 -12.41 33.03 -4.32
CA GLN A 50 -13.61 33.15 -3.48
C GLN A 50 -14.48 31.86 -3.50
N ARG A 51 -14.61 31.18 -4.66
CA ARG A 51 -15.34 29.90 -4.77
C ARG A 51 -14.67 28.83 -3.90
N LEU A 52 -13.35 28.69 -3.98
CA LEU A 52 -12.58 27.73 -3.18
C LEU A 52 -12.66 28.04 -1.69
N GLN A 53 -12.48 29.33 -1.28
CA GLN A 53 -12.57 29.77 0.11
C GLN A 53 -13.91 29.38 0.75
N ARG A 54 -15.02 29.59 0.03
CA ARG A 54 -16.36 29.19 0.52
C ARG A 54 -16.43 27.69 0.75
N LYS A 55 -15.90 26.88 -0.19
CA LYS A 55 -15.92 25.41 -0.07
C LYS A 55 -15.06 24.89 1.09
N TYR A 56 -13.89 25.48 1.31
CA TYR A 56 -13.02 25.12 2.42
C TYR A 56 -13.57 25.60 3.78
N ALA A 57 -14.18 26.79 3.84
CA ALA A 57 -14.73 27.34 5.08
C ALA A 57 -15.88 26.50 5.68
N ASP A 58 -16.60 25.75 4.83
CA ASP A 58 -17.71 24.90 5.28
C ASP A 58 -17.22 23.62 5.98
N ILE A 59 -15.90 23.33 5.98
CA ILE A 59 -15.35 22.06 6.44
C ILE A 59 -14.11 22.27 7.29
N SER A 60 -14.12 21.72 8.50
CA SER A 60 -12.93 21.57 9.32
C SER A 60 -12.49 20.10 9.35
N LEU A 61 -11.29 19.79 8.84
CA LEU A 61 -10.77 18.42 8.83
C LEU A 61 -10.70 17.80 10.24
N SER A 62 -10.44 18.63 11.26
CA SER A 62 -10.38 18.16 12.65
C SER A 62 -11.71 17.65 13.22
N SER A 63 -12.82 17.89 12.54
CA SER A 63 -14.14 17.38 12.92
C SER A 63 -14.43 15.96 12.40
N PHE A 64 -13.50 15.37 11.62
CA PHE A 64 -13.62 14.06 11.02
C PHE A 64 -12.56 13.10 11.54
N SER A 65 -12.88 11.80 11.55
CA SER A 65 -11.88 10.79 11.85
C SER A 65 -10.86 10.65 10.70
N ASN A 66 -9.63 10.23 11.01
CA ASN A 66 -8.63 9.93 9.99
C ASN A 66 -9.15 8.95 8.95
N GLU A 67 -9.99 8.00 9.36
CA GLU A 67 -10.60 7.03 8.44
C GLU A 67 -11.64 7.66 7.50
N ASP A 68 -12.42 8.66 7.95
CA ASP A 68 -13.33 9.41 7.08
C ASP A 68 -12.55 10.24 6.06
N ILE A 69 -11.46 10.89 6.48
CA ILE A 69 -10.58 11.67 5.60
C ILE A 69 -9.95 10.74 4.56
N ARG A 70 -9.32 9.66 5.00
CA ARG A 70 -8.69 8.67 4.13
C ARG A 70 -9.65 8.13 3.07
N LYS A 71 -10.83 7.66 3.48
CA LYS A 71 -11.82 7.11 2.56
C LYS A 71 -12.38 8.14 1.58
N SER A 72 -12.59 9.37 2.04
CA SER A 72 -13.09 10.44 1.17
C SER A 72 -12.07 10.83 0.11
N TYR A 73 -10.79 10.95 0.50
CA TYR A 73 -9.69 11.23 -0.41
C TYR A 73 -9.48 10.06 -1.40
N GLN A 74 -9.50 8.82 -0.91
CA GLN A 74 -9.45 7.62 -1.74
C GLN A 74 -10.56 7.59 -2.81
N LEU A 75 -11.80 7.92 -2.44
CA LEU A 75 -12.91 7.97 -3.40
C LEU A 75 -12.69 9.02 -4.49
N ALA A 76 -12.10 10.18 -4.14
CA ALA A 76 -11.73 11.22 -5.10
C ALA A 76 -10.63 10.74 -6.05
N ILE A 77 -9.58 10.07 -5.53
CA ILE A 77 -8.55 9.44 -6.37
C ILE A 77 -9.17 8.41 -7.31
N LEU A 78 -10.03 7.51 -6.81
CA LEU A 78 -10.70 6.50 -7.64
C LEU A 78 -11.57 7.12 -8.73
N LYS A 79 -12.22 8.25 -8.46
CA LYS A 79 -12.95 9.02 -9.49
C LYS A 79 -12.00 9.49 -10.59
N GLY A 80 -10.88 10.10 -10.23
CA GLY A 80 -9.88 10.59 -11.18
C GLY A 80 -9.25 9.48 -12.03
N MET A 81 -9.03 8.31 -11.42
CA MET A 81 -8.48 7.14 -12.11
C MET A 81 -9.42 6.52 -13.14
N LYS A 82 -10.73 6.70 -13.07
CA LYS A 82 -11.69 6.08 -14.01
C LYS A 82 -11.53 6.52 -15.47
N GLY A 83 -10.97 7.70 -15.72
CA GLY A 83 -10.83 8.26 -17.06
C GLY A 83 -9.46 8.05 -17.71
N HIS A 84 -8.41 7.75 -16.93
CA HIS A 84 -7.01 7.84 -17.39
C HIS A 84 -6.10 6.76 -16.81
N THR A 85 -6.63 5.62 -16.36
CA THR A 85 -5.82 4.58 -15.71
C THR A 85 -4.92 3.87 -16.72
N GLN A 86 -3.60 3.96 -16.52
CA GLN A 86 -2.65 3.00 -17.08
C GLN A 86 -2.90 1.62 -16.45
N ALA A 87 -2.61 0.55 -17.17
CA ALA A 87 -2.93 -0.81 -16.74
C ALA A 87 -2.35 -1.19 -15.36
N ASN A 88 -1.26 -0.56 -14.97
CA ASN A 88 -0.53 -0.80 -13.72
C ASN A 88 -0.89 0.17 -12.58
N HIS A 89 -1.68 1.20 -12.83
CA HIS A 89 -2.10 2.19 -11.83
C HIS A 89 -3.40 1.75 -11.15
N GLN A 90 -3.38 0.61 -10.48
CA GLN A 90 -4.54 0.13 -9.73
C GLN A 90 -4.31 0.38 -8.23
N MET A 91 -5.21 1.11 -7.60
CA MET A 91 -5.21 1.26 -6.16
C MET A 91 -5.58 -0.06 -5.50
N THR A 92 -4.82 -0.47 -4.49
CA THR A 92 -5.15 -1.63 -3.66
C THR A 92 -6.53 -1.42 -3.01
N PRO A 93 -7.49 -2.34 -3.19
CA PRO A 93 -8.81 -2.23 -2.59
C PRO A 93 -8.76 -2.11 -1.06
N ASP A 94 -9.58 -1.24 -0.51
CA ASP A 94 -9.66 -0.96 0.93
C ASP A 94 -9.86 -2.22 1.79
N SER A 95 -10.72 -3.12 1.30
CA SER A 95 -10.99 -4.39 1.95
C SER A 95 -9.75 -5.28 2.12
N ILE A 96 -8.81 -5.21 1.19
CA ILE A 96 -7.53 -5.93 1.27
C ILE A 96 -6.64 -5.26 2.31
N GLY A 97 -6.56 -3.94 2.31
CA GLY A 97 -5.82 -3.18 3.32
C GLY A 97 -6.29 -3.52 4.74
N ILE A 98 -7.60 -3.62 4.97
CA ILE A 98 -8.19 -4.00 6.28
C ILE A 98 -7.77 -5.42 6.68
N ILE A 99 -7.79 -6.39 5.76
CA ILE A 99 -7.36 -7.77 6.05
C ILE A 99 -5.87 -7.79 6.40
N ILE A 100 -5.02 -7.10 5.63
CA ILE A 100 -3.59 -7.02 5.91
C ILE A 100 -3.35 -6.33 7.25
N SER A 101 -4.06 -5.23 7.56
CA SER A 101 -3.97 -4.54 8.85
C SER A 101 -4.32 -5.45 10.04
N TYR A 102 -5.37 -6.25 9.91
CA TYR A 102 -5.72 -7.25 10.92
C TYR A 102 -4.61 -8.28 11.11
N LEU A 103 -4.11 -8.85 10.01
CA LEU A 103 -3.03 -9.85 10.06
C LEU A 103 -1.75 -9.23 10.65
N THR A 104 -1.34 -8.06 10.20
CA THR A 104 -0.14 -7.39 10.74
C THR A 104 -0.27 -7.14 12.23
N SER A 105 -1.44 -6.72 12.73
CA SER A 105 -1.66 -6.53 14.16
C SER A 105 -1.48 -7.81 14.97
N LYS A 106 -1.86 -8.96 14.41
CA LYS A 106 -1.67 -10.27 15.05
C LYS A 106 -0.21 -10.73 15.06
N PHE A 107 0.50 -10.56 13.93
CA PHE A 107 1.88 -11.00 13.80
C PHE A 107 2.86 -10.11 14.59
N LEU A 108 2.60 -8.81 14.66
CA LEU A 108 3.47 -7.86 15.34
C LEU A 108 3.31 -7.90 16.88
N GLY A 109 2.13 -8.26 17.38
CA GLY A 109 1.83 -8.22 18.82
C GLY A 109 1.89 -6.81 19.42
N GLU A 110 2.10 -6.71 20.72
CA GLU A 110 2.24 -5.44 21.44
C GLU A 110 3.65 -4.88 21.28
N ARG A 111 3.76 -3.62 20.85
CA ARG A 111 5.01 -2.87 20.64
C ARG A 111 4.78 -1.41 20.98
N SER A 112 5.84 -0.71 21.35
CA SER A 112 5.81 0.75 21.56
C SER A 112 6.09 1.55 20.28
N SER A 113 6.80 0.96 19.31
CA SER A 113 7.16 1.59 18.04
C SER A 113 7.18 0.59 16.90
N LEU A 114 6.99 1.09 15.68
CA LEU A 114 7.00 0.32 14.45
C LEU A 114 7.65 1.14 13.32
N THR A 115 8.62 0.53 12.64
CA THR A 115 9.09 1.05 11.36
C THR A 115 8.50 0.21 10.23
N ILE A 116 7.87 0.87 9.22
CA ILE A 116 7.17 0.21 8.12
C ILE A 116 7.62 0.78 6.76
N MET A 117 7.78 -0.05 5.75
CA MET A 117 8.08 0.37 4.38
C MET A 117 7.10 -0.25 3.39
N ASP A 118 6.68 0.56 2.41
CA ASP A 118 6.03 0.10 1.19
C ASP A 118 6.91 0.49 -0.01
N PRO A 119 7.61 -0.47 -0.66
CA PRO A 119 8.49 -0.19 -1.78
C PRO A 119 7.77 0.06 -3.12
N ALA A 120 6.45 -0.03 -3.16
CA ALA A 120 5.60 0.25 -4.32
C ALA A 120 4.31 0.93 -3.87
N VAL A 121 4.48 2.06 -3.18
CA VAL A 121 3.42 2.66 -2.36
C VAL A 121 2.21 3.16 -3.16
N GLY A 122 2.37 3.41 -4.46
CA GLY A 122 1.31 3.94 -5.30
C GLY A 122 0.72 5.22 -4.74
N THR A 123 -0.59 5.25 -4.55
CA THR A 123 -1.31 6.37 -3.93
C THR A 123 -1.28 6.38 -2.40
N GLY A 124 -0.54 5.47 -1.77
CA GLY A 124 -0.43 5.38 -0.32
C GLY A 124 -1.60 4.68 0.40
N ASN A 125 -2.60 4.19 -0.33
CA ASN A 125 -3.82 3.67 0.30
C ASN A 125 -3.57 2.46 1.23
N LEU A 126 -2.75 1.48 0.80
CA LEU A 126 -2.41 0.33 1.63
C LEU A 126 -1.64 0.75 2.88
N LEU A 127 -0.58 1.53 2.70
CA LEU A 127 0.28 2.01 3.77
C LEU A 127 -0.53 2.82 4.80
N SER A 128 -1.32 3.81 4.35
CA SER A 128 -2.16 4.65 5.21
C SER A 128 -3.21 3.85 5.99
N THR A 129 -3.81 2.81 5.38
CA THR A 129 -4.77 1.93 6.07
C THR A 129 -4.10 1.20 7.23
N ILE A 130 -2.87 0.71 7.02
CA ILE A 130 -2.11 0.00 8.05
C ILE A 130 -1.68 0.96 9.16
N ILE A 131 -1.14 2.13 8.81
CA ILE A 131 -0.74 3.15 9.78
C ILE A 131 -1.93 3.55 10.68
N ASN A 132 -3.11 3.80 10.10
CA ASN A 132 -4.31 4.14 10.89
C ASN A 132 -4.69 3.06 11.92
N THR A 133 -4.34 1.80 11.67
CA THR A 133 -4.60 0.71 12.62
C THR A 133 -3.72 0.79 13.85
N PHE A 134 -2.55 1.41 13.74
CA PHE A 134 -1.52 1.43 14.78
C PHE A 134 -1.33 2.79 15.46
N ASN A 135 -1.68 3.92 14.81
CA ASN A 135 -1.40 5.28 15.31
C ASN A 135 -1.85 5.56 16.74
N ASP A 136 -2.96 4.95 17.18
CA ASP A 136 -3.45 5.14 18.55
C ASP A 136 -2.76 4.23 19.57
N ARG A 137 -1.88 3.34 19.13
CA ARG A 137 -1.30 2.27 19.97
C ARG A 137 0.21 2.30 20.07
N MET A 138 0.88 2.83 19.05
CA MET A 138 2.34 2.84 18.96
C MET A 138 2.83 4.00 18.09
N ASP A 139 4.08 4.38 18.27
CA ASP A 139 4.75 5.34 17.39
C ASP A 139 5.11 4.65 16.05
N VAL A 140 4.60 5.18 14.94
CA VAL A 140 4.79 4.59 13.61
C VAL A 140 5.60 5.52 12.74
N GLN A 141 6.77 5.09 12.31
CA GLN A 141 7.57 5.72 11.27
C GLN A 141 7.42 4.93 9.97
N ALA A 142 6.98 5.58 8.90
CA ALA A 142 6.69 4.93 7.64
C ALA A 142 7.55 5.46 6.49
N PHE A 143 7.84 4.60 5.52
CA PHE A 143 8.59 4.91 4.31
C PHE A 143 7.82 4.40 3.10
N GLY A 144 7.60 5.28 2.11
CA GLY A 144 6.94 4.95 0.85
C GLY A 144 7.86 5.23 -0.33
N VAL A 145 8.02 4.26 -1.23
CA VAL A 145 8.81 4.44 -2.47
C VAL A 145 7.89 4.27 -3.67
N GLU A 146 7.96 5.19 -4.63
CA GLU A 146 7.17 5.14 -5.87
C GLU A 146 7.93 5.82 -7.00
N VAL A 147 7.88 5.22 -8.18
CA VAL A 147 8.55 5.74 -9.38
C VAL A 147 7.68 6.72 -10.17
N ASP A 148 6.37 6.64 -10.02
CA ASP A 148 5.42 7.55 -10.68
C ASP A 148 5.24 8.83 -9.85
N GLU A 149 5.56 9.98 -10.48
CA GLU A 149 5.51 11.29 -9.84
C GLU A 149 4.10 11.68 -9.37
N LEU A 150 3.06 11.34 -10.15
CA LEU A 150 1.68 11.67 -9.81
C LEU A 150 1.20 10.86 -8.61
N LEU A 151 1.52 9.54 -8.61
CA LEU A 151 1.09 8.65 -7.54
C LEU A 151 1.76 8.99 -6.21
N ILE A 152 3.06 9.28 -6.22
CA ILE A 152 3.77 9.62 -4.98
C ILE A 152 3.31 10.97 -4.41
N LYS A 153 2.96 11.96 -5.26
CA LYS A 153 2.37 13.22 -4.82
C LYS A 153 1.01 13.00 -4.16
N LEU A 154 0.16 12.13 -4.73
CA LEU A 154 -1.12 11.77 -4.12
C LEU A 154 -0.91 11.08 -2.75
N ALA A 155 0.08 10.19 -2.65
CA ALA A 155 0.41 9.52 -1.38
C ALA A 155 0.91 10.52 -0.32
N TYR A 156 1.81 11.43 -0.70
CA TYR A 156 2.35 12.48 0.16
C TYR A 156 1.25 13.39 0.71
N VAL A 157 0.39 13.90 -0.16
CA VAL A 157 -0.75 14.73 0.24
C VAL A 157 -1.71 13.96 1.14
N GLY A 158 -2.01 12.70 0.82
CA GLY A 158 -2.84 11.85 1.65
C GLY A 158 -2.29 11.68 3.07
N ALA A 159 -0.99 11.42 3.20
CA ALA A 159 -0.32 11.29 4.50
C ALA A 159 -0.35 12.60 5.31
N ASN A 160 -0.14 13.75 4.65
CA ASN A 160 -0.24 15.07 5.28
C ASN A 160 -1.63 15.35 5.84
N LEU A 161 -2.68 15.08 5.04
CA LEU A 161 -4.08 15.23 5.47
C LEU A 161 -4.43 14.35 6.68
N LEU A 162 -3.79 13.18 6.80
CA LEU A 162 -3.95 12.22 7.89
C LEU A 162 -2.98 12.44 9.06
N GLN A 163 -2.07 13.42 8.95
CA GLN A 163 -1.01 13.68 9.92
C GLN A 163 -0.17 12.43 10.23
N GLN A 164 0.10 11.61 9.21
CA GLN A 164 0.92 10.40 9.32
C GLN A 164 2.39 10.74 9.11
N GLN A 165 3.27 10.24 9.99
CA GLN A 165 4.72 10.40 9.86
C GLN A 165 5.26 9.44 8.79
N THR A 166 5.24 9.89 7.54
CA THR A 166 5.69 9.09 6.39
C THR A 166 6.70 9.87 5.56
N GLU A 167 7.85 9.26 5.31
CA GLU A 167 8.83 9.76 4.35
C GLU A 167 8.60 9.11 3.00
N PHE A 168 8.57 9.92 1.94
CA PHE A 168 8.34 9.45 0.57
C PHE A 168 9.57 9.66 -0.31
N PHE A 169 9.89 8.65 -1.13
CA PHE A 169 11.02 8.64 -2.05
C PHE A 169 10.52 8.44 -3.48
N HIS A 170 10.63 9.51 -4.29
CA HIS A 170 10.31 9.44 -5.72
C HIS A 170 11.51 8.84 -6.46
N GLN A 171 11.56 7.51 -6.52
CA GLN A 171 12.63 6.76 -7.21
C GLN A 171 12.22 5.33 -7.52
N ASP A 172 13.01 4.64 -8.33
CA ASP A 172 12.88 3.21 -8.53
C ASP A 172 13.33 2.47 -7.25
N ALA A 173 12.41 1.72 -6.64
CA ALA A 173 12.69 0.97 -5.42
C ALA A 173 13.74 -0.15 -5.59
N LEU A 174 14.04 -0.56 -6.82
CA LEU A 174 15.09 -1.53 -7.11
C LEU A 174 16.47 -0.91 -7.21
N GLU A 175 16.60 0.41 -7.13
CA GLU A 175 17.86 1.10 -6.93
C GLU A 175 18.28 1.09 -5.44
N SER A 176 19.43 1.73 -5.12
CA SER A 176 19.88 1.83 -3.74
C SER A 176 18.95 2.73 -2.93
N LEU A 177 18.31 2.17 -1.93
CA LEU A 177 17.46 2.91 -0.99
C LEU A 177 18.28 3.33 0.23
N PHE A 178 18.17 4.60 0.62
CA PHE A 178 18.74 5.13 1.86
C PHE A 178 17.73 5.02 3.01
N ILE A 179 17.19 3.82 3.18
CA ILE A 179 16.22 3.46 4.23
C ILE A 179 16.87 2.35 5.05
N ASP A 180 16.97 2.55 6.35
CA ASP A 180 17.42 1.51 7.27
C ASP A 180 16.43 0.34 7.30
N PRO A 181 16.88 -0.89 7.61
CA PRO A 181 15.99 -2.03 7.72
C PRO A 181 14.81 -1.78 8.66
N VAL A 182 13.59 -2.13 8.22
CA VAL A 182 12.33 -1.88 8.92
C VAL A 182 11.79 -3.15 9.61
N ASP A 183 10.86 -2.96 10.57
CA ASP A 183 10.18 -4.06 11.27
C ASP A 183 9.14 -4.76 10.38
N LEU A 184 8.53 -4.00 9.48
CA LEU A 184 7.45 -4.45 8.62
C LEU A 184 7.63 -3.92 7.19
N VAL A 185 7.55 -4.80 6.21
CA VAL A 185 7.38 -4.41 4.80
C VAL A 185 5.99 -4.84 4.34
N VAL A 186 5.29 -3.94 3.64
CA VAL A 186 4.00 -4.24 3.01
C VAL A 186 4.05 -3.77 1.57
N ALA A 187 3.48 -4.52 0.64
CA ALA A 187 3.35 -4.06 -0.74
C ALA A 187 2.26 -4.80 -1.52
N ASP A 188 1.58 -4.07 -2.37
CA ASP A 188 0.89 -4.64 -3.52
C ASP A 188 1.90 -4.73 -4.67
N LEU A 189 2.56 -5.88 -4.83
CA LEU A 189 3.71 -6.03 -5.72
C LEU A 189 3.37 -5.72 -7.18
N PRO A 190 4.22 -4.95 -7.88
CA PRO A 190 4.05 -4.69 -9.31
C PRO A 190 4.22 -6.00 -10.09
N VAL A 191 3.17 -6.38 -10.84
CA VAL A 191 3.16 -7.60 -11.66
C VAL A 191 3.60 -7.27 -13.08
N GLY A 192 4.56 -8.02 -13.61
CA GLY A 192 5.09 -7.84 -14.96
C GLY A 192 6.61 -7.99 -15.00
N TYR A 193 7.19 -7.56 -16.10
CA TYR A 193 8.63 -7.56 -16.32
C TYR A 193 9.26 -6.23 -15.92
N TYR A 194 10.43 -6.31 -15.29
CA TYR A 194 11.21 -5.13 -14.98
C TYR A 194 12.07 -4.72 -16.20
N PRO A 195 12.01 -3.46 -16.65
CA PRO A 195 12.58 -3.07 -17.94
C PRO A 195 14.09 -2.84 -17.91
N ASN A 196 14.71 -2.65 -16.73
CA ASN A 196 16.13 -2.34 -16.60
C ASN A 196 16.95 -3.60 -16.25
N ASP A 197 17.41 -4.32 -17.27
CA ASP A 197 18.17 -5.57 -17.10
C ASP A 197 19.52 -5.36 -16.39
N ILE A 198 20.13 -4.19 -16.55
CA ILE A 198 21.42 -3.86 -15.90
C ILE A 198 21.19 -3.78 -14.38
N GLN A 199 20.12 -3.14 -13.96
CA GLN A 199 19.77 -3.06 -12.54
C GLN A 199 19.29 -4.42 -12.03
N ALA A 200 18.47 -5.16 -12.81
CA ALA A 200 18.02 -6.49 -12.46
C ALA A 200 19.15 -7.46 -12.19
N ALA A 201 20.25 -7.38 -12.96
CA ALA A 201 21.42 -8.26 -12.83
C ALA A 201 22.14 -8.16 -11.46
N LYS A 202 21.87 -7.12 -10.67
CA LYS A 202 22.38 -6.97 -9.29
C LYS A 202 21.65 -7.83 -8.27
N TYR A 203 20.53 -8.42 -8.66
CA TYR A 203 19.67 -9.25 -7.81
C TYR A 203 19.90 -10.73 -8.04
N LYS A 204 19.82 -11.52 -6.98
CA LYS A 204 19.88 -12.98 -7.08
C LYS A 204 18.70 -13.53 -7.90
N LEU A 205 17.54 -12.91 -7.79
CA LEU A 205 16.31 -13.32 -8.50
C LEU A 205 16.20 -12.74 -9.92
N HIS A 206 17.28 -12.15 -10.47
CA HIS A 206 17.29 -11.77 -11.88
C HIS A 206 17.11 -13.00 -12.79
N ARG A 207 16.61 -12.78 -13.99
CA ARG A 207 16.47 -13.82 -15.02
C ARG A 207 17.71 -13.85 -15.90
N THR A 208 18.18 -15.06 -16.23
CA THR A 208 19.39 -15.23 -17.07
C THR A 208 19.09 -14.89 -18.54
N ASN A 209 17.88 -15.20 -19.00
CA ASN A 209 17.44 -14.95 -20.38
C ASN A 209 16.12 -14.15 -20.36
N GLY A 210 16.12 -12.96 -20.94
CA GLY A 210 14.98 -12.05 -20.98
C GLY A 210 14.83 -11.21 -19.71
N HIS A 211 13.78 -10.39 -19.67
CA HIS A 211 13.51 -9.49 -18.56
C HIS A 211 13.12 -10.23 -17.29
N ALA A 212 13.65 -9.80 -16.15
CA ALA A 212 13.30 -10.35 -14.85
C ALA A 212 11.86 -9.98 -14.45
N TYR A 213 11.21 -10.83 -13.65
CA TYR A 213 9.91 -10.48 -13.07
C TYR A 213 10.08 -9.40 -11.99
N ALA A 214 9.37 -8.29 -12.12
CA ALA A 214 9.42 -7.19 -11.16
C ALA A 214 9.10 -7.66 -9.74
N HIS A 215 8.01 -8.41 -9.54
CA HIS A 215 7.61 -8.92 -8.23
C HIS A 215 8.67 -9.83 -7.57
N HIS A 216 9.49 -10.58 -8.33
CA HIS A 216 10.60 -11.34 -7.76
C HIS A 216 11.69 -10.42 -7.20
N LEU A 217 12.08 -9.40 -7.98
CA LEU A 217 13.09 -8.43 -7.57
C LEU A 217 12.63 -7.61 -6.36
N PHE A 218 11.35 -7.20 -6.33
CA PHE A 218 10.76 -6.48 -5.21
C PHE A 218 10.72 -7.33 -3.93
N ILE A 219 10.45 -8.64 -4.02
CA ILE A 219 10.56 -9.56 -2.87
C ILE A 219 11.99 -9.57 -2.32
N GLU A 220 13.00 -9.74 -3.19
CA GLU A 220 14.41 -9.73 -2.77
C GLU A 220 14.80 -8.39 -2.14
N GLN A 221 14.43 -7.27 -2.76
CA GLN A 221 14.70 -5.93 -2.24
C GLN A 221 14.07 -5.71 -0.87
N SER A 222 12.83 -6.10 -0.72
CA SER A 222 12.09 -6.01 0.55
C SER A 222 12.73 -6.83 1.67
N ILE A 223 13.19 -8.05 1.37
CA ILE A 223 13.91 -8.90 2.33
C ILE A 223 15.22 -8.26 2.75
N LYS A 224 15.95 -7.59 1.83
CA LYS A 224 17.18 -6.85 2.17
C LYS A 224 16.90 -5.70 3.15
N HIS A 225 15.78 -4.98 2.96
CA HIS A 225 15.38 -3.84 3.79
C HIS A 225 14.51 -4.21 5.00
N SER A 226 14.31 -5.49 5.31
CA SER A 226 13.67 -5.92 6.56
C SER A 226 14.71 -6.23 7.64
N LYS A 227 14.40 -5.92 8.90
CA LYS A 227 15.19 -6.33 10.07
C LYS A 227 15.19 -7.86 10.21
N GLU A 228 16.18 -8.42 10.85
CA GLU A 228 16.15 -9.83 11.27
C GLU A 228 14.94 -10.11 12.16
N GLY A 229 14.13 -11.12 11.80
CA GLY A 229 12.86 -11.43 12.45
C GLY A 229 11.71 -10.51 12.06
N GLY A 230 11.94 -9.52 11.21
CA GLY A 230 10.91 -8.63 10.66
C GLY A 230 9.93 -9.36 9.74
N TYR A 231 8.76 -8.81 9.56
CA TYR A 231 7.69 -9.40 8.75
C TYR A 231 7.52 -8.70 7.40
N LEU A 232 7.07 -9.47 6.41
CA LEU A 232 6.77 -8.96 5.07
C LEU A 232 5.39 -9.49 4.64
N PHE A 233 4.52 -8.58 4.19
CA PHE A 233 3.18 -8.89 3.71
C PHE A 233 3.04 -8.41 2.28
N PHE A 234 2.87 -9.34 1.36
CA PHE A 234 2.78 -9.04 -0.06
C PHE A 234 1.45 -9.48 -0.66
N LEU A 235 0.90 -8.64 -1.52
CA LEU A 235 -0.06 -9.07 -2.50
C LEU A 235 0.70 -9.62 -3.71
N ILE A 236 0.55 -10.91 -3.95
CA ILE A 236 1.24 -11.64 -5.01
C ILE A 236 0.24 -12.19 -6.04
N PRO A 237 0.60 -12.32 -7.32
CA PRO A 237 -0.22 -13.04 -8.29
C PRO A 237 -0.35 -14.52 -7.88
N ASN A 238 -1.51 -15.13 -8.10
CA ASN A 238 -1.74 -16.52 -7.71
C ASN A 238 -0.75 -17.49 -8.35
N GLY A 239 -0.25 -17.19 -9.55
CA GLY A 239 0.75 -17.99 -10.27
C GLY A 239 2.21 -17.72 -9.88
N LEU A 240 2.50 -17.00 -8.79
CA LEU A 240 3.88 -16.67 -8.38
C LEU A 240 4.80 -17.90 -8.32
N PHE A 241 4.29 -19.00 -7.79
CA PHE A 241 5.03 -20.25 -7.61
C PHE A 241 4.87 -21.26 -8.75
N GLU A 242 4.23 -20.87 -9.87
CA GLU A 242 4.01 -21.71 -11.05
C GLU A 242 4.84 -21.27 -12.26
N SER A 243 5.57 -20.14 -12.14
CA SER A 243 6.41 -19.59 -13.21
C SER A 243 7.67 -20.43 -13.43
N GLU A 244 8.33 -20.27 -14.60
CA GLU A 244 9.62 -20.91 -14.90
C GLU A 244 10.72 -20.55 -13.87
N GLU A 245 10.65 -19.35 -13.29
CA GLU A 245 11.58 -18.85 -12.27
C GLU A 245 11.18 -19.24 -10.83
N ALA A 246 10.05 -19.95 -10.64
CA ALA A 246 9.59 -20.36 -9.32
C ALA A 246 10.59 -21.22 -8.53
N PRO A 247 11.36 -22.15 -9.11
CA PRO A 247 12.38 -22.90 -8.39
C PRO A 247 13.45 -22.00 -7.77
N LYS A 248 13.91 -20.98 -8.52
CA LYS A 248 14.91 -20.00 -8.05
C LYS A 248 14.37 -19.13 -6.91
N LEU A 249 13.12 -18.66 -7.05
CA LEU A 249 12.43 -17.95 -5.98
C LEU A 249 12.29 -18.80 -4.72
N HIS A 250 11.87 -20.07 -4.88
CA HIS A 250 11.69 -20.99 -3.76
C HIS A 250 13.00 -21.25 -2.99
N GLU A 251 14.12 -21.47 -3.70
CA GLU A 251 15.45 -21.60 -3.09
C GLU A 251 15.83 -20.35 -2.32
N TYR A 252 15.67 -19.17 -2.93
CA TYR A 252 15.98 -17.90 -2.28
C TYR A 252 15.16 -17.66 -1.01
N LEU A 253 13.83 -17.92 -1.05
CA LEU A 253 12.97 -17.80 0.11
C LEU A 253 13.35 -18.77 1.24
N LYS A 254 13.66 -20.02 0.89
CA LYS A 254 14.10 -21.03 1.87
C LYS A 254 15.34 -20.60 2.65
N ASP A 255 16.27 -19.91 1.99
CA ASP A 255 17.53 -19.47 2.61
C ASP A 255 17.41 -18.19 3.42
N THR A 256 16.37 -17.38 3.20
CA THR A 256 16.31 -16.01 3.74
C THR A 256 15.14 -15.75 4.66
N VAL A 257 14.02 -16.46 4.50
CA VAL A 257 12.79 -16.20 5.25
C VAL A 257 12.09 -17.50 5.67
N TYR A 258 11.16 -17.39 6.62
CA TYR A 258 10.16 -18.40 6.91
C TYR A 258 8.82 -17.96 6.33
N ILE A 259 8.17 -18.85 5.56
CA ILE A 259 6.80 -18.61 5.10
C ILE A 259 5.86 -18.80 6.30
N GLN A 260 5.18 -17.73 6.67
CA GLN A 260 4.24 -17.72 7.80
C GLN A 260 2.82 -18.06 7.36
N GLY A 261 2.43 -17.60 6.18
CA GLY A 261 1.09 -17.85 5.66
C GLY A 261 0.89 -17.48 4.20
N ILE A 262 -0.14 -18.07 3.61
CA ILE A 262 -0.67 -17.73 2.30
C ILE A 262 -2.20 -17.68 2.42
N LEU A 263 -2.79 -16.51 2.12
CA LEU A 263 -4.24 -16.34 2.11
C LEU A 263 -4.71 -16.03 0.69
N GLN A 264 -5.48 -16.93 0.10
CA GLN A 264 -6.07 -16.73 -1.20
C GLN A 264 -7.23 -15.74 -1.11
N LEU A 265 -7.21 -14.68 -1.93
CA LEU A 265 -8.26 -13.69 -1.99
C LEU A 265 -9.42 -14.13 -2.90
N PRO A 266 -10.67 -13.73 -2.59
CA PRO A 266 -11.81 -14.13 -3.39
C PRO A 266 -11.78 -13.47 -4.77
N LEU A 267 -12.07 -14.25 -5.82
CA LEU A 267 -12.08 -13.79 -7.21
C LEU A 267 -13.02 -12.60 -7.44
N THR A 268 -14.01 -12.41 -6.60
CA THR A 268 -14.97 -11.30 -6.69
C THR A 268 -14.37 -9.91 -6.47
N ILE A 269 -13.15 -9.82 -5.93
CA ILE A 269 -12.42 -8.55 -5.76
C ILE A 269 -11.73 -8.13 -7.07
N PHE A 270 -11.44 -9.08 -7.95
CA PHE A 270 -10.64 -8.86 -9.15
C PHE A 270 -11.49 -8.82 -10.41
N LYS A 271 -10.99 -8.12 -11.45
CA LYS A 271 -11.68 -8.00 -12.74
C LYS A 271 -11.81 -9.35 -13.48
N ASN A 272 -10.82 -10.20 -13.33
CA ASN A 272 -10.76 -11.53 -13.94
C ASN A 272 -9.84 -12.46 -13.14
N GLN A 273 -9.81 -13.73 -13.48
CA GLN A 273 -9.02 -14.76 -12.80
C GLN A 273 -7.50 -14.52 -12.92
N ASN A 274 -7.04 -13.96 -14.05
CA ASN A 274 -5.61 -13.70 -14.28
C ASN A 274 -5.07 -12.54 -13.40
N ALA A 275 -5.96 -11.67 -12.93
CA ALA A 275 -5.64 -10.59 -12.00
C ALA A 275 -5.76 -11.01 -10.53
N ALA A 276 -6.13 -12.26 -10.26
CA ALA A 276 -6.33 -12.77 -8.90
C ALA A 276 -5.01 -12.80 -8.13
N LYS A 277 -5.09 -12.35 -6.88
CA LYS A 277 -3.93 -12.25 -5.97
C LYS A 277 -4.19 -13.02 -4.68
N SER A 278 -3.09 -13.34 -4.02
CA SER A 278 -3.05 -13.89 -2.66
C SER A 278 -2.20 -13.00 -1.76
N ILE A 279 -2.42 -13.07 -0.45
CA ILE A 279 -1.54 -12.45 0.55
C ILE A 279 -0.48 -13.49 0.91
N LEU A 280 0.79 -13.15 0.71
CA LEU A 280 1.95 -13.92 1.15
C LEU A 280 2.52 -13.25 2.40
N ILE A 281 2.72 -14.04 3.48
CA ILE A 281 3.27 -13.57 4.75
C ILE A 281 4.61 -14.27 4.98
N LEU A 282 5.66 -13.47 5.10
CA LEU A 282 7.02 -13.94 5.32
C LEU A 282 7.58 -13.35 6.63
N GLN A 283 8.53 -14.05 7.23
CA GLN A 283 9.33 -13.54 8.33
C GLN A 283 10.81 -13.75 8.03
N LYS A 284 11.60 -12.68 8.09
CA LYS A 284 13.05 -12.78 7.85
C LYS A 284 13.70 -13.65 8.92
N GLN A 285 14.56 -14.56 8.49
CA GLN A 285 15.29 -15.43 9.40
C GLN A 285 16.22 -14.62 10.32
N LYS A 286 16.41 -15.13 11.52
CA LYS A 286 17.43 -14.68 12.48
C LYS A 286 17.90 -15.86 13.32
N PRO A 287 19.10 -15.79 13.94
CA PRO A 287 19.55 -16.83 14.84
C PRO A 287 18.56 -17.09 15.97
N GLY A 288 18.23 -18.36 16.22
CA GLY A 288 17.31 -18.76 17.28
C GLY A 288 15.81 -18.57 17.00
N LEU A 289 15.45 -18.07 15.81
CA LEU A 289 14.07 -18.04 15.35
C LEU A 289 13.75 -19.33 14.60
N GLU A 290 12.64 -19.96 14.95
CA GLU A 290 12.16 -21.16 14.26
C GLU A 290 10.97 -20.85 13.35
N PRO A 291 10.78 -21.62 12.27
CA PRO A 291 9.59 -21.51 11.44
C PRO A 291 8.33 -21.89 12.25
N PRO A 292 7.13 -21.46 11.82
CA PRO A 292 5.90 -21.97 12.41
C PRO A 292 5.80 -23.50 12.21
N LYS A 293 5.16 -24.21 13.13
CA LYS A 293 4.94 -25.66 13.00
C LYS A 293 4.17 -25.99 11.73
N GLU A 294 3.18 -25.15 11.41
CA GLU A 294 2.38 -25.23 10.20
C GLU A 294 2.22 -23.84 9.59
N VAL A 295 2.30 -23.76 8.26
CA VAL A 295 2.04 -22.52 7.52
C VAL A 295 0.55 -22.20 7.57
N LEU A 296 0.19 -20.92 7.85
CA LEU A 296 -1.20 -20.46 7.81
C LEU A 296 -1.74 -20.51 6.37
N LEU A 297 -2.60 -21.46 6.07
CA LEU A 297 -3.27 -21.56 4.77
C LEU A 297 -4.75 -21.26 4.93
N ALA A 298 -5.25 -20.21 4.24
CA ALA A 298 -6.65 -19.81 4.30
C ALA A 298 -7.16 -19.32 2.95
N SER A 299 -8.45 -19.47 2.73
CA SER A 299 -9.15 -18.80 1.62
C SER A 299 -10.08 -17.74 2.21
N VAL A 300 -9.86 -16.50 1.80
CA VAL A 300 -10.72 -15.38 2.22
C VAL A 300 -12.08 -15.53 1.52
N PRO A 301 -13.18 -15.62 2.26
CA PRO A 301 -14.50 -15.74 1.67
C PRO A 301 -14.96 -14.42 1.04
N LYS A 302 -16.09 -14.43 0.34
CA LYS A 302 -16.71 -13.17 -0.11
C LYS A 302 -16.91 -12.25 1.10
N LEU A 303 -16.42 -11.02 1.02
CA LEU A 303 -16.41 -10.06 2.15
C LEU A 303 -17.80 -9.72 2.69
N THR A 304 -18.85 -9.92 1.87
CA THR A 304 -20.24 -9.75 2.28
C THR A 304 -20.78 -10.93 3.10
N ASN A 305 -20.07 -12.05 3.16
CA ASN A 305 -20.47 -13.25 3.92
C ASN A 305 -19.89 -13.21 5.34
N LYS A 306 -20.57 -12.51 6.25
CA LYS A 306 -20.13 -12.33 7.65
C LYS A 306 -19.85 -13.65 8.36
N VAL A 307 -20.74 -14.66 8.24
CA VAL A 307 -20.56 -15.96 8.92
C VAL A 307 -19.28 -16.68 8.46
N ALA A 308 -18.99 -16.64 7.15
CA ALA A 308 -17.78 -17.25 6.63
C ALA A 308 -16.52 -16.44 7.05
N MET A 309 -16.62 -15.10 7.12
CA MET A 309 -15.54 -14.25 7.63
C MET A 309 -15.25 -14.55 9.11
N ASP A 310 -16.27 -14.64 9.96
CA ASP A 310 -16.11 -14.95 11.39
C ASP A 310 -15.44 -16.34 11.57
N LYS A 311 -15.84 -17.32 10.75
CA LYS A 311 -15.23 -18.67 10.77
C LYS A 311 -13.76 -18.63 10.36
N MET A 312 -13.42 -17.85 9.32
CA MET A 312 -12.02 -17.69 8.88
C MET A 312 -11.20 -17.02 9.99
N MET A 313 -11.72 -15.95 10.60
CA MET A 313 -11.04 -15.24 11.69
C MET A 313 -10.79 -16.15 12.89
N ALA A 314 -11.78 -16.97 13.29
CA ALA A 314 -11.62 -17.97 14.35
C ALA A 314 -10.56 -19.03 14.00
N GLY A 315 -10.46 -19.42 12.72
CA GLY A 315 -9.40 -20.32 12.23
C GLY A 315 -8.01 -19.70 12.32
N ILE A 316 -7.87 -18.42 12.00
CA ILE A 316 -6.62 -17.66 12.14
C ILE A 316 -6.22 -17.55 13.62
N GLU A 317 -7.17 -17.20 14.52
CA GLU A 317 -6.90 -17.15 15.96
C GLU A 317 -6.41 -18.49 16.50
N LYS A 318 -7.06 -19.60 16.11
CA LYS A 318 -6.63 -20.92 16.49
C LYS A 318 -5.21 -21.21 16.02
N TRP A 319 -4.90 -20.87 14.76
CA TRP A 319 -3.56 -21.05 14.22
C TRP A 319 -2.50 -20.29 15.04
N PHE A 320 -2.79 -19.04 15.46
CA PHE A 320 -1.89 -18.26 16.32
C PHE A 320 -1.63 -18.95 17.66
N MET A 321 -2.66 -19.48 18.32
CA MET A 321 -2.50 -20.18 19.60
C MET A 321 -1.64 -21.45 19.49
N GLU A 322 -1.59 -22.09 18.32
CA GLU A 322 -0.87 -23.35 18.10
C GLU A 322 0.55 -23.13 17.55
N ASN A 323 0.84 -21.99 16.91
CA ASN A 323 2.06 -21.76 16.15
C ASN A 323 2.89 -20.55 16.60
N LYS A 324 2.39 -19.72 17.51
CA LYS A 324 3.04 -18.51 18.06
C LYS A 324 2.93 -18.50 19.58
#